data_4a94332a84acf20d4f2ecbfd5ff9ef98
#
_entry.id   4a94332a84acf20d4f2ecbfd5ff9ef98
#
_cell.length_a   1.000
_cell.length_b   1.000
_cell.length_c   1.000
_cell.angle_alpha   90.00
_cell.angle_beta   90.00
_cell.angle_gamma   90.00
#
_symmetry.space_group_name_H-M   'P 1'
#
loop_
_entity.id
_entity.type
_entity.pdbx_description
1 polymer ?
#
loop_
_entity_poly.entity_id
_entity_poly.type
_entity_poly.pdbx_seq_one_letter_code
_entity_poly.pdbx_strand_id
1 'polypeptide(L)'
;MTTQKPEQNLKKTVGSAPIKRRFGDRTEGRRIRSIDPMTVVAPFIMPSRIGAQNLFQDSINVAAIEHFVHKKRAEGLIGFGIMHVVIAAYVRTISQRPGINRFLSGLRLYARHNIEVVMAIKKEMTLEAEETMMKFFFDRSTTVTDVYTKMTHQIEEYRNTRKEKESAFDKIARQLGFMPNFQLRAVVAFLNWLDFHNLLPERLRLLSPFHCSVVFSSMGSIGIKPIFHHLYDFGNAPVFITFSAMRRSQEIARDGTVTNIRNLDLTVTTDERICDGFYYASAFHELHKYLENPELLEQPPEQIIYDIE
;
A
#
# COMPACT_ATOMS: atom_id res chain seq x y z
N MET A 1 24.27 -8.84 -26.72
CA MET A 1 23.69 -8.07 -25.64
C MET A 1 22.44 -8.83 -25.17
N THR A 2 22.58 -9.58 -24.09
CA THR A 2 21.58 -10.51 -23.58
C THR A 2 20.59 -9.73 -22.73
N THR A 3 19.38 -9.54 -23.24
CA THR A 3 18.24 -8.98 -22.51
C THR A 3 17.87 -9.94 -21.38
N GLN A 4 18.33 -9.65 -20.15
CA GLN A 4 17.86 -10.33 -18.96
C GLN A 4 16.37 -10.00 -18.76
N LYS A 5 15.54 -11.05 -18.76
CA LYS A 5 14.09 -10.96 -18.55
C LYS A 5 13.79 -10.34 -17.17
N PRO A 6 12.78 -9.46 -17.05
CA PRO A 6 12.37 -8.84 -15.78
C PRO A 6 11.94 -9.85 -14.70
N GLU A 7 11.68 -11.09 -15.07
CA GLU A 7 11.30 -12.18 -14.15
C GLU A 7 12.39 -12.61 -13.15
N GLN A 8 13.69 -12.38 -13.45
CA GLN A 8 14.77 -12.79 -12.55
C GLN A 8 15.01 -11.81 -11.39
N ASN A 9 14.60 -10.55 -11.51
CA ASN A 9 14.74 -9.57 -10.43
C ASN A 9 13.67 -9.69 -9.34
N LEU A 10 12.50 -10.25 -9.65
CA LEU A 10 11.41 -10.48 -8.69
C LEU A 10 11.72 -11.55 -7.64
N LYS A 11 12.63 -12.49 -7.94
CA LYS A 11 12.99 -13.60 -7.03
C LYS A 11 14.15 -13.30 -6.07
N LYS A 12 14.88 -12.18 -6.23
CA LYS A 12 16.11 -11.88 -5.48
C LYS A 12 15.97 -10.89 -4.33
N THR A 13 14.77 -10.45 -3.98
CA THR A 13 14.57 -9.36 -3.00
C THR A 13 13.97 -9.83 -1.68
N VAL A 14 14.33 -10.98 -1.15
CA VAL A 14 13.92 -11.37 0.21
C VAL A 14 15.09 -11.96 0.96
N GLY A 15 15.70 -11.14 1.79
CA GLY A 15 16.67 -11.57 2.80
C GLY A 15 16.01 -12.23 4.01
N SER A 16 15.02 -13.10 3.82
CA SER A 16 14.48 -13.97 4.84
C SER A 16 14.78 -15.42 4.45
N ALA A 17 15.21 -16.23 5.42
CA ALA A 17 15.32 -17.67 5.23
C ALA A 17 14.05 -18.19 4.56
N PRO A 18 14.15 -19.13 3.60
CA PRO A 18 12.98 -19.63 2.88
C PRO A 18 11.99 -20.21 3.88
N ILE A 19 10.89 -19.49 4.11
CA ILE A 19 9.81 -19.95 4.99
C ILE A 19 9.27 -21.23 4.37
N LYS A 20 9.45 -22.36 5.08
CA LYS A 20 8.98 -23.66 4.62
C LYS A 20 7.46 -23.60 4.49
N ARG A 21 6.95 -23.61 3.25
CA ARG A 21 5.53 -23.54 2.95
C ARG A 21 4.80 -24.72 3.58
N ARG A 22 3.73 -24.45 4.32
CA ARG A 22 2.87 -25.48 4.94
C ARG A 22 1.60 -25.65 4.10
N PHE A 23 0.94 -26.78 4.26
CA PHE A 23 -0.36 -27.01 3.61
C PHE A 23 -1.36 -25.90 3.97
N GLY A 24 -2.02 -25.34 2.98
CA GLY A 24 -2.98 -24.24 3.11
C GLY A 24 -2.37 -22.83 3.13
N ASP A 25 -1.04 -22.70 2.99
CA ASP A 25 -0.40 -21.41 2.76
C ASP A 25 -0.57 -20.98 1.30
N ARG A 26 -0.63 -19.66 1.06
CA ARG A 26 -0.67 -19.06 -0.26
C ARG A 26 0.73 -18.67 -0.73
N THR A 27 0.92 -18.40 -2.02
CA THR A 27 2.21 -17.93 -2.56
C THR A 27 2.61 -16.58 -1.98
N GLU A 28 1.62 -15.71 -1.70
CA GLU A 28 1.82 -14.37 -1.18
C GLU A 28 1.80 -14.27 0.34
N GLY A 29 1.41 -15.35 1.06
CA GLY A 29 1.29 -15.27 2.51
C GLY A 29 1.12 -16.60 3.24
N ARG A 30 1.56 -16.61 4.47
CA ARG A 30 1.42 -17.72 5.41
C ARG A 30 0.05 -17.65 6.09
N ARG A 31 -0.68 -18.76 6.12
CA ARG A 31 -1.94 -18.83 6.87
C ARG A 31 -1.67 -18.68 8.38
N ILE A 32 -2.42 -17.79 9.01
CA ILE A 32 -2.41 -17.63 10.46
C ILE A 32 -3.31 -18.70 11.07
N ARG A 33 -2.79 -19.43 12.05
CA ARG A 33 -3.47 -20.55 12.71
C ARG A 33 -3.77 -20.27 14.17
N SER A 34 -2.96 -19.41 14.82
CA SER A 34 -3.12 -18.97 16.21
C SER A 34 -3.91 -17.70 16.30
N ILE A 35 -5.20 -17.73 15.96
CA ILE A 35 -6.11 -16.59 16.06
C ILE A 35 -7.26 -16.90 17.03
N ASP A 36 -7.79 -15.84 17.65
CA ASP A 36 -8.93 -15.98 18.54
C ASP A 36 -10.20 -16.39 17.75
N PRO A 37 -11.16 -17.05 18.42
CA PRO A 37 -12.36 -17.57 17.77
C PRO A 37 -13.21 -16.49 17.07
N MET A 38 -13.27 -15.26 17.61
CA MET A 38 -14.03 -14.18 16.98
C MET A 38 -13.43 -13.74 15.65
N THR A 39 -12.12 -13.67 15.55
CA THR A 39 -11.43 -13.38 14.28
C THR A 39 -11.68 -14.48 13.23
N VAL A 40 -11.87 -15.74 13.64
CA VAL A 40 -12.26 -16.83 12.72
C VAL A 40 -13.69 -16.64 12.20
N VAL A 41 -14.60 -16.16 13.04
CA VAL A 41 -16.03 -16.00 12.71
C VAL A 41 -16.29 -14.69 11.95
N ALA A 42 -15.52 -13.65 12.18
CA ALA A 42 -15.69 -12.33 11.60
C ALA A 42 -15.91 -12.31 10.06
N PRO A 43 -15.17 -13.08 9.23
CA PRO A 43 -15.41 -13.12 7.78
C PRO A 43 -16.77 -13.67 7.36
N PHE A 44 -17.43 -14.44 8.21
CA PHE A 44 -18.76 -15.00 7.94
C PHE A 44 -19.87 -14.04 8.34
N ILE A 45 -19.65 -13.20 9.36
CA ILE A 45 -20.57 -12.15 9.80
C ILE A 45 -20.44 -10.92 8.90
N MET A 46 -19.22 -10.60 8.45
CA MET A 46 -18.90 -9.50 7.55
C MET A 46 -18.39 -10.05 6.22
N PRO A 47 -19.25 -10.53 5.30
CA PRO A 47 -18.81 -11.23 4.09
C PRO A 47 -18.19 -10.32 3.04
N SER A 48 -18.56 -9.03 2.98
CA SER A 48 -18.00 -8.05 2.04
C SER A 48 -16.96 -7.16 2.72
N ARG A 49 -16.01 -6.64 1.93
CA ARG A 49 -15.04 -5.66 2.42
C ARG A 49 -15.69 -4.33 2.76
N ILE A 50 -16.64 -3.90 1.94
CA ILE A 50 -17.38 -2.66 2.15
C ILE A 50 -18.12 -2.70 3.49
N GLY A 51 -18.71 -3.84 3.85
CA GLY A 51 -19.39 -4.02 5.13
C GLY A 51 -18.47 -4.17 6.34
N ALA A 52 -17.17 -4.36 6.12
CA ALA A 52 -16.18 -4.56 7.17
C ALA A 52 -15.16 -3.40 7.27
N GLN A 53 -15.54 -2.22 6.80
CA GLN A 53 -14.64 -1.07 6.78
C GLN A 53 -14.66 -0.30 8.10
N ASN A 54 -13.47 0.00 8.62
CA ASN A 54 -13.27 1.07 9.60
C ASN A 54 -12.64 2.28 8.90
N LEU A 55 -13.17 3.46 9.22
CA LEU A 55 -12.80 4.73 8.61
C LEU A 55 -12.09 5.61 9.65
N PHE A 56 -10.84 5.97 9.37
CA PHE A 56 -10.04 6.84 10.23
C PHE A 56 -9.66 8.11 9.50
N GLN A 57 -9.70 9.23 10.20
CA GLN A 57 -9.21 10.52 9.71
C GLN A 57 -8.12 11.03 10.64
N ASP A 58 -7.06 11.59 10.05
CA ASP A 58 -5.94 12.11 10.79
C ASP A 58 -5.33 13.33 10.11
N SER A 59 -4.51 14.08 10.85
CA SER A 59 -3.86 15.29 10.37
C SER A 59 -2.44 15.37 10.91
N ILE A 60 -1.44 15.35 10.02
CA ILE A 60 -0.03 15.26 10.35
C ILE A 60 0.62 16.62 10.16
N ASN A 61 1.32 17.12 11.18
CA ASN A 61 2.20 18.28 11.02
C ASN A 61 3.39 17.89 10.15
N VAL A 62 3.56 18.59 9.03
CA VAL A 62 4.58 18.24 8.03
C VAL A 62 5.92 18.95 8.24
N ALA A 63 6.11 19.74 9.28
CA ALA A 63 7.33 20.54 9.47
C ALA A 63 8.61 19.67 9.50
N ALA A 64 8.61 18.57 10.24
CA ALA A 64 9.73 17.63 10.29
C ALA A 64 9.97 16.96 8.93
N ILE A 65 8.88 16.53 8.26
CA ILE A 65 8.95 15.90 6.95
C ILE A 65 9.51 16.87 5.90
N GLU A 66 9.07 18.14 5.90
CA GLU A 66 9.55 19.15 4.96
C GLU A 66 11.03 19.45 5.17
N HIS A 67 11.46 19.61 6.43
CA HIS A 67 12.87 19.78 6.76
C HIS A 67 13.70 18.61 6.24
N PHE A 68 13.27 17.39 6.50
CA PHE A 68 13.93 16.16 6.03
C PHE A 68 13.98 16.09 4.49
N VAL A 69 12.88 16.44 3.81
CA VAL A 69 12.84 16.47 2.35
C VAL A 69 13.82 17.49 1.78
N HIS A 70 13.91 18.68 2.38
CA HIS A 70 14.90 19.69 1.97
C HIS A 70 16.33 19.20 2.16
N LYS A 71 16.64 18.58 3.31
CA LYS A 71 17.94 17.96 3.58
C LYS A 71 18.29 16.92 2.50
N LYS A 72 17.38 15.97 2.21
CA LYS A 72 17.61 14.91 1.22
C LYS A 72 17.81 15.44 -0.20
N ARG A 73 17.09 16.49 -0.58
CA ARG A 73 17.30 17.15 -1.87
C ARG A 73 18.67 17.84 -1.96
N ALA A 74 19.14 18.46 -0.86
CA ALA A 74 20.47 19.03 -0.79
C ALA A 74 21.58 17.97 -0.85
N GLU A 75 21.32 16.76 -0.35
CA GLU A 75 22.19 15.58 -0.49
C GLU A 75 22.19 14.97 -1.92
N GLY A 76 21.41 15.52 -2.87
CA GLY A 76 21.38 15.11 -4.27
C GLY A 76 20.26 14.18 -4.69
N LEU A 77 19.28 13.88 -3.81
CA LEU A 77 18.11 13.08 -4.18
C LEU A 77 17.08 13.95 -4.92
N ILE A 78 17.29 14.12 -6.23
CA ILE A 78 16.45 14.96 -7.08
C ILE A 78 15.01 14.41 -7.13
N GLY A 79 14.00 15.26 -6.88
CA GLY A 79 12.60 14.83 -6.88
C GLY A 79 12.14 14.07 -5.63
N PHE A 80 13.03 13.92 -4.62
CA PHE A 80 12.63 13.39 -3.32
C PHE A 80 11.51 14.24 -2.72
N GLY A 81 10.46 13.63 -2.18
CA GLY A 81 9.28 14.34 -1.70
C GLY A 81 8.56 13.60 -0.57
N ILE A 82 7.53 14.24 -0.03
CA ILE A 82 6.73 13.76 1.11
C ILE A 82 6.23 12.33 0.91
N MET A 83 5.85 11.97 -0.33
CA MET A 83 5.39 10.61 -0.64
C MET A 83 6.40 9.52 -0.28
N HIS A 84 7.67 9.76 -0.57
CA HIS A 84 8.72 8.80 -0.25
C HIS A 84 8.83 8.59 1.25
N VAL A 85 8.68 9.67 2.04
CA VAL A 85 8.69 9.61 3.52
C VAL A 85 7.46 8.87 4.05
N VAL A 86 6.26 9.21 3.56
CA VAL A 86 5.01 8.57 4.01
C VAL A 86 5.01 7.07 3.70
N ILE A 87 5.42 6.68 2.49
CA ILE A 87 5.51 5.26 2.12
C ILE A 87 6.57 4.54 2.96
N ALA A 88 7.74 5.14 3.16
CA ALA A 88 8.79 4.55 4.00
C ALA A 88 8.34 4.40 5.46
N ALA A 89 7.63 5.40 6.00
CA ALA A 89 7.05 5.34 7.33
C ALA A 89 6.02 4.21 7.45
N TYR A 90 5.15 4.03 6.45
CA TYR A 90 4.18 2.94 6.43
C TYR A 90 4.86 1.56 6.31
N VAL A 91 5.85 1.41 5.45
CA VAL A 91 6.66 0.19 5.33
C VAL A 91 7.35 -0.14 6.66
N ARG A 92 7.92 0.86 7.33
CA ARG A 92 8.52 0.73 8.66
C ARG A 92 7.47 0.36 9.72
N THR A 93 6.29 0.94 9.65
CA THR A 93 5.17 0.59 10.53
C THR A 93 4.81 -0.88 10.40
N ILE A 94 4.73 -1.43 9.18
CA ILE A 94 4.51 -2.86 8.96
C ILE A 94 5.62 -3.71 9.58
N SER A 95 6.87 -3.26 9.56
CA SER A 95 7.98 -4.00 10.19
C SER A 95 7.86 -4.10 11.71
N GLN A 96 7.12 -3.17 12.35
CA GLN A 96 6.88 -3.12 13.80
C GLN A 96 5.47 -3.60 14.19
N ARG A 97 4.51 -3.48 13.28
CA ARG A 97 3.10 -3.88 13.47
C ARG A 97 2.62 -4.71 12.28
N PRO A 98 3.11 -5.96 12.17
CA PRO A 98 2.87 -6.79 10.98
C PRO A 98 1.40 -7.13 10.73
N GLY A 99 0.53 -7.02 11.74
CA GLY A 99 -0.90 -7.31 11.62
C GLY A 99 -1.63 -6.45 10.59
N ILE A 100 -1.18 -5.20 10.35
CA ILE A 100 -1.78 -4.35 9.31
C ILE A 100 -1.44 -4.80 7.88
N ASN A 101 -0.51 -5.74 7.73
CA ASN A 101 -0.15 -6.35 6.45
C ASN A 101 -0.80 -7.73 6.23
N ARG A 102 -1.73 -8.11 7.09
CA ARG A 102 -2.54 -9.31 6.90
C ARG A 102 -3.53 -9.10 5.75
N PHE A 103 -4.02 -10.19 5.22
CA PHE A 103 -5.10 -10.16 4.25
C PHE A 103 -6.04 -11.34 4.42
N LEU A 104 -7.28 -11.12 4.03
CA LEU A 104 -8.30 -12.16 4.00
C LEU A 104 -8.46 -12.69 2.58
N SER A 105 -8.42 -14.02 2.42
CA SER A 105 -8.79 -14.67 1.17
C SER A 105 -9.34 -16.07 1.46
N GLY A 106 -10.37 -16.48 0.73
CA GLY A 106 -11.05 -17.74 0.99
C GLY A 106 -11.58 -17.87 2.43
N LEU A 107 -12.05 -16.75 3.03
CA LEU A 107 -12.54 -16.65 4.42
C LEU A 107 -11.47 -17.05 5.47
N ARG A 108 -10.20 -16.93 5.12
CA ARG A 108 -9.07 -17.24 6.01
C ARG A 108 -8.08 -16.10 6.04
N LEU A 109 -7.45 -15.92 7.21
CA LEU A 109 -6.49 -14.86 7.46
C LEU A 109 -5.06 -15.34 7.15
N TYR A 110 -4.32 -14.47 6.47
CA TYR A 110 -2.94 -14.71 6.07
C TYR A 110 -2.03 -13.55 6.46
N ALA A 111 -0.82 -13.86 6.92
CA ALA A 111 0.28 -12.91 7.06
C ALA A 111 1.02 -12.81 5.72
N ARG A 112 1.04 -11.62 5.11
CA ARG A 112 1.69 -11.39 3.82
C ARG A 112 3.21 -11.46 3.95
N HIS A 113 3.87 -12.02 2.95
CA HIS A 113 5.34 -12.15 2.92
C HIS A 113 6.01 -10.82 2.59
N ASN A 114 5.59 -10.19 1.50
CA ASN A 114 6.14 -8.93 1.01
C ASN A 114 5.30 -7.74 1.48
N ILE A 115 5.83 -6.53 1.29
CA ILE A 115 5.06 -5.30 1.41
C ILE A 115 4.81 -4.79 0.00
N GLU A 116 3.56 -4.84 -0.45
CA GLU A 116 3.14 -4.48 -1.79
C GLU A 116 2.36 -3.17 -1.73
N VAL A 117 2.98 -2.09 -2.15
CA VAL A 117 2.38 -0.75 -2.18
C VAL A 117 1.88 -0.45 -3.57
N VAL A 118 0.62 -0.05 -3.69
CA VAL A 118 0.03 0.41 -4.95
C VAL A 118 -0.21 1.90 -4.88
N MET A 119 0.12 2.61 -5.95
CA MET A 119 -0.17 4.03 -6.11
C MET A 119 -0.91 4.29 -7.41
N ALA A 120 -1.95 5.13 -7.32
CA ALA A 120 -2.60 5.73 -8.46
C ALA A 120 -1.75 6.91 -8.98
N ILE A 121 -1.31 6.84 -10.23
CA ILE A 121 -0.50 7.87 -10.87
C ILE A 121 -1.20 8.33 -12.13
N LYS A 122 -1.55 9.63 -12.20
CA LYS A 122 -2.03 10.23 -13.43
C LYS A 122 -0.85 10.52 -14.37
N LYS A 123 -1.11 10.28 -15.63
CA LYS A 123 -0.13 10.55 -16.70
C LYS A 123 0.12 12.03 -16.88
N GLU A 124 -0.91 12.79 -16.94
CA GLU A 124 -0.93 14.23 -17.07
C GLU A 124 -2.02 14.79 -16.16
N MET A 125 -1.90 16.06 -15.77
CA MET A 125 -2.89 16.70 -14.90
C MET A 125 -4.05 17.27 -15.72
N THR A 126 -4.63 16.44 -16.61
CA THR A 126 -5.80 16.75 -17.42
C THR A 126 -6.97 15.84 -17.06
N LEU A 127 -8.19 16.23 -17.44
CA LEU A 127 -9.40 15.43 -17.16
C LEU A 127 -9.38 14.11 -17.95
N GLU A 128 -8.87 14.16 -19.17
CA GLU A 128 -8.82 13.04 -20.12
C GLU A 128 -7.63 12.12 -19.87
N ALA A 129 -6.66 12.52 -19.02
CA ALA A 129 -5.48 11.72 -18.76
C ALA A 129 -5.85 10.43 -18.02
N GLU A 130 -5.45 9.31 -18.58
CA GLU A 130 -5.62 8.00 -17.99
C GLU A 130 -4.84 7.91 -16.67
N GLU A 131 -5.45 7.29 -15.68
CA GLU A 131 -4.84 6.94 -14.41
C GLU A 131 -4.28 5.52 -14.51
N THR A 132 -3.06 5.34 -14.03
CA THR A 132 -2.39 4.04 -13.98
C THR A 132 -2.07 3.68 -12.55
N MET A 133 -2.32 2.42 -12.19
CA MET A 133 -1.97 1.86 -10.90
C MET A 133 -0.58 1.23 -10.97
N MET A 134 0.38 1.79 -10.26
CA MET A 134 1.74 1.24 -10.16
C MET A 134 1.92 0.47 -8.85
N LYS A 135 2.49 -0.73 -8.92
CA LYS A 135 2.76 -1.59 -7.77
C LYS A 135 4.26 -1.63 -7.48
N PHE A 136 4.62 -1.33 -6.24
CA PHE A 136 5.98 -1.36 -5.71
C PHE A 136 6.13 -2.45 -4.67
N PHE A 137 7.28 -3.12 -4.67
CA PHE A 137 7.57 -4.20 -3.74
C PHE A 137 8.69 -3.78 -2.78
N PHE A 138 8.40 -3.88 -1.49
CA PHE A 138 9.33 -3.58 -0.43
C PHE A 138 9.47 -4.77 0.52
N ASP A 139 10.55 -4.79 1.28
CA ASP A 139 10.77 -5.70 2.39
C ASP A 139 10.73 -4.93 3.73
N ARG A 140 10.83 -5.66 4.83
CA ARG A 140 10.71 -5.08 6.17
C ARG A 140 11.94 -4.31 6.62
N SER A 141 13.07 -4.46 5.93
CA SER A 141 14.32 -3.73 6.18
C SER A 141 14.49 -2.47 5.33
N THR A 142 13.55 -2.24 4.40
CA THR A 142 13.58 -1.12 3.45
C THR A 142 13.73 0.23 4.15
N THR A 143 14.70 1.02 3.68
CA THR A 143 14.96 2.40 4.11
C THR A 143 14.21 3.41 3.23
N VAL A 144 14.19 4.68 3.65
CA VAL A 144 13.59 5.75 2.84
C VAL A 144 14.33 5.98 1.52
N THR A 145 15.63 5.77 1.50
CA THR A 145 16.47 5.85 0.28
C THR A 145 16.15 4.71 -0.68
N ASP A 146 15.90 3.49 -0.18
CA ASP A 146 15.47 2.36 -1.00
C ASP A 146 14.09 2.63 -1.62
N VAL A 147 13.16 3.21 -0.84
CA VAL A 147 11.84 3.61 -1.35
C VAL A 147 12.00 4.61 -2.49
N TYR A 148 12.78 5.67 -2.28
CA TYR A 148 13.05 6.68 -3.31
C TYR A 148 13.65 6.04 -4.58
N THR A 149 14.70 5.25 -4.43
CA THR A 149 15.41 4.64 -5.57
C THR A 149 14.50 3.72 -6.37
N LYS A 150 13.75 2.84 -5.70
CA LYS A 150 12.82 1.91 -6.38
C LYS A 150 11.69 2.64 -7.08
N MET A 151 11.08 3.63 -6.42
CA MET A 151 9.98 4.39 -6.99
C MET A 151 10.44 5.24 -8.17
N THR A 152 11.53 5.98 -8.04
CA THR A 152 12.07 6.84 -9.11
C THR A 152 12.42 6.00 -10.32
N HIS A 153 13.19 4.91 -10.15
CA HIS A 153 13.57 4.02 -11.24
C HIS A 153 12.34 3.46 -11.98
N GLN A 154 11.35 2.95 -11.25
CA GLN A 154 10.17 2.34 -11.86
C GLN A 154 9.27 3.38 -12.56
N ILE A 155 9.16 4.59 -12.00
CA ILE A 155 8.42 5.70 -12.63
C ILE A 155 9.13 6.19 -13.89
N GLU A 156 10.45 6.32 -13.86
CA GLU A 156 11.24 6.71 -15.02
C GLU A 156 11.19 5.66 -16.12
N GLU A 157 11.35 4.39 -15.78
CA GLU A 157 11.20 3.27 -16.73
C GLU A 157 9.82 3.31 -17.38
N TYR A 158 8.76 3.50 -16.59
CA TYR A 158 7.40 3.65 -17.09
C TYR A 158 7.26 4.87 -18.01
N ARG A 159 7.83 6.02 -17.67
CA ARG A 159 7.79 7.23 -18.50
C ARG A 159 8.55 7.06 -19.80
N ASN A 160 9.71 6.44 -19.76
CA ASN A 160 10.58 6.24 -20.93
C ASN A 160 10.02 5.18 -21.90
N THR A 161 9.43 4.12 -21.37
CA THR A 161 8.81 3.04 -22.17
C THR A 161 7.48 3.48 -22.81
N ARG A 162 6.95 4.61 -22.40
CA ARG A 162 5.60 5.07 -22.59
C ARG A 162 5.24 5.61 -23.96
N LYS A 163 6.20 5.95 -24.78
CA LYS A 163 5.90 6.37 -26.16
C LYS A 163 5.26 5.27 -27.00
N GLU A 164 5.33 3.98 -26.56
CA GLU A 164 4.84 2.84 -27.34
C GLU A 164 4.11 1.71 -26.57
N LYS A 165 4.10 1.68 -25.21
CA LYS A 165 3.54 0.50 -24.49
C LYS A 165 2.64 0.89 -23.31
N GLU A 166 1.40 0.44 -23.37
CA GLU A 166 0.49 0.40 -22.22
C GLU A 166 0.99 -0.59 -21.16
N SER A 167 0.60 -0.36 -19.87
CA SER A 167 0.85 -1.36 -18.84
C SER A 167 0.17 -2.69 -19.18
N ALA A 168 0.73 -3.79 -18.72
CA ALA A 168 0.14 -5.12 -18.96
C ALA A 168 -1.28 -5.21 -18.36
N PHE A 169 -1.52 -4.52 -17.24
CA PHE A 169 -2.84 -4.44 -16.62
C PHE A 169 -3.82 -3.64 -17.49
N ASP A 170 -3.42 -2.47 -18.01
CA ASP A 170 -4.30 -1.64 -18.85
C ASP A 170 -4.70 -2.37 -20.14
N LYS A 171 -3.77 -3.16 -20.73
CA LYS A 171 -4.09 -4.02 -21.88
C LYS A 171 -5.16 -5.06 -21.56
N ILE A 172 -5.03 -5.73 -20.40
CA ILE A 172 -6.03 -6.71 -19.95
C ILE A 172 -7.37 -6.02 -19.72
N ALA A 173 -7.36 -4.88 -19.02
CA ALA A 173 -8.57 -4.10 -18.73
C ALA A 173 -9.28 -3.66 -20.03
N ARG A 174 -8.52 -3.21 -21.03
CA ARG A 174 -9.08 -2.84 -22.33
C ARG A 174 -9.68 -4.05 -23.06
N GLN A 175 -9.00 -5.19 -23.10
CA GLN A 175 -9.53 -6.41 -23.72
C GLN A 175 -10.82 -6.86 -23.03
N LEU A 176 -10.88 -6.77 -21.70
CA LEU A 176 -12.09 -7.06 -20.94
C LEU A 176 -13.22 -6.08 -21.25
N GLY A 177 -12.90 -4.79 -21.47
CA GLY A 177 -13.87 -3.74 -21.81
C GLY A 177 -14.58 -3.93 -23.16
N PHE A 178 -14.02 -4.71 -24.09
CA PHE A 178 -14.67 -5.07 -25.36
C PHE A 178 -15.63 -6.27 -25.24
N MET A 179 -15.67 -6.95 -24.09
CA MET A 179 -16.53 -8.11 -23.90
C MET A 179 -17.98 -7.70 -23.62
N PRO A 180 -18.97 -8.45 -24.11
CA PRO A 180 -20.36 -8.28 -23.67
C PRO A 180 -20.49 -8.44 -22.15
N ASN A 181 -21.38 -7.68 -21.52
CA ASN A 181 -21.53 -7.62 -20.05
C ASN A 181 -21.69 -8.98 -19.39
N PHE A 182 -22.43 -9.92 -20.01
CA PHE A 182 -22.62 -11.26 -19.45
C PHE A 182 -21.33 -12.08 -19.43
N GLN A 183 -20.47 -11.94 -20.45
CA GLN A 183 -19.16 -12.59 -20.52
C GLN A 183 -18.21 -11.96 -19.50
N LEU A 184 -18.17 -10.63 -19.42
CA LEU A 184 -17.36 -9.92 -18.45
C LEU A 184 -17.72 -10.33 -17.00
N ARG A 185 -19.03 -10.41 -16.70
CA ARG A 185 -19.51 -10.90 -15.40
C ARG A 185 -19.05 -12.34 -15.11
N ALA A 186 -19.13 -13.23 -16.10
CA ALA A 186 -18.68 -14.61 -15.94
C ALA A 186 -17.15 -14.69 -15.71
N VAL A 187 -16.35 -13.91 -16.46
CA VAL A 187 -14.91 -13.86 -16.30
C VAL A 187 -14.54 -13.35 -14.91
N VAL A 188 -15.13 -12.24 -14.45
CA VAL A 188 -14.85 -11.68 -13.11
C VAL A 188 -15.27 -12.66 -12.02
N ALA A 189 -16.43 -13.31 -12.14
CA ALA A 189 -16.89 -14.34 -11.20
C ALA A 189 -15.92 -15.53 -11.16
N PHE A 190 -15.42 -15.97 -12.30
CA PHE A 190 -14.43 -17.04 -12.39
C PHE A 190 -13.08 -16.65 -11.78
N LEU A 191 -12.59 -15.42 -12.01
CA LEU A 191 -11.37 -14.93 -11.38
C LEU A 191 -11.52 -14.86 -9.86
N ASN A 192 -12.67 -14.39 -9.35
CA ASN A 192 -12.98 -14.39 -7.93
C ASN A 192 -12.99 -15.82 -7.35
N TRP A 193 -13.56 -16.77 -8.07
CA TRP A 193 -13.57 -18.17 -7.67
C TRP A 193 -12.16 -18.76 -7.62
N LEU A 194 -11.32 -18.46 -8.63
CA LEU A 194 -9.91 -18.88 -8.63
C LEU A 194 -9.14 -18.28 -7.44
N ASP A 195 -9.33 -16.98 -7.17
CA ASP A 195 -8.66 -16.34 -6.02
C ASP A 195 -9.14 -16.91 -4.70
N PHE A 196 -10.44 -17.10 -4.53
CA PHE A 196 -11.01 -17.73 -3.33
C PHE A 196 -10.36 -19.09 -3.04
N HIS A 197 -10.17 -19.92 -4.06
CA HIS A 197 -9.60 -21.27 -3.94
C HIS A 197 -8.07 -21.34 -4.02
N ASN A 198 -7.36 -20.19 -4.04
CA ASN A 198 -5.90 -20.14 -4.19
C ASN A 198 -5.39 -20.72 -5.52
N LEU A 199 -6.18 -20.59 -6.57
CA LEU A 199 -5.89 -21.08 -7.92
C LEU A 199 -5.57 -19.95 -8.90
N LEU A 200 -5.64 -18.68 -8.45
CA LEU A 200 -5.31 -17.53 -9.30
C LEU A 200 -3.83 -17.58 -9.71
N PRO A 201 -3.51 -17.53 -11.01
CA PRO A 201 -2.13 -17.55 -11.47
C PRO A 201 -1.30 -16.41 -10.85
N GLU A 202 -0.10 -16.73 -10.38
CA GLU A 202 0.80 -15.76 -9.72
C GLU A 202 1.04 -14.52 -10.60
N ARG A 203 1.19 -14.70 -11.91
CA ARG A 203 1.37 -13.58 -12.86
C ARG A 203 0.20 -12.61 -12.84
N LEU A 204 -1.04 -13.11 -12.80
CA LEU A 204 -2.23 -12.25 -12.73
C LEU A 204 -2.31 -11.53 -11.38
N ARG A 205 -2.00 -12.22 -10.28
CA ARG A 205 -1.95 -11.63 -8.95
C ARG A 205 -0.90 -10.52 -8.84
N LEU A 206 0.30 -10.73 -9.38
CA LEU A 206 1.38 -9.72 -9.38
C LEU A 206 1.02 -8.48 -10.20
N LEU A 207 0.32 -8.65 -11.32
CA LEU A 207 -0.15 -7.54 -12.15
C LEU A 207 -1.37 -6.83 -11.57
N SER A 208 -2.17 -7.51 -10.76
CA SER A 208 -3.41 -6.95 -10.19
C SER A 208 -3.10 -5.89 -9.12
N PRO A 209 -3.60 -4.67 -9.25
CA PRO A 209 -3.46 -3.63 -8.23
C PRO A 209 -4.31 -3.92 -6.98
N PHE A 210 -5.30 -4.81 -7.09
CA PHE A 210 -6.22 -5.16 -6.01
C PHE A 210 -5.64 -6.17 -5.01
N HIS A 211 -4.50 -6.78 -5.34
CA HIS A 211 -3.77 -7.72 -4.48
C HIS A 211 -2.52 -7.02 -3.96
N CYS A 212 -2.63 -6.29 -2.86
CA CYS A 212 -1.53 -5.51 -2.29
C CYS A 212 -1.66 -5.35 -0.77
N SER A 213 -0.65 -4.75 -0.14
CA SER A 213 -0.64 -4.41 1.28
C SER A 213 -1.42 -3.12 1.56
N VAL A 214 -1.31 -2.16 0.66
CA VAL A 214 -1.92 -0.84 0.81
C VAL A 214 -2.03 -0.16 -0.56
N VAL A 215 -3.11 0.60 -0.74
CA VAL A 215 -3.26 1.53 -1.85
C VAL A 215 -3.10 2.95 -1.35
N PHE A 216 -2.25 3.73 -2.01
CA PHE A 216 -2.09 5.17 -1.76
C PHE A 216 -2.68 5.98 -2.92
N SER A 217 -3.45 7.01 -2.59
CA SER A 217 -3.93 7.99 -3.56
C SER A 217 -3.74 9.42 -3.05
N SER A 218 -3.22 10.29 -3.92
CA SER A 218 -2.98 11.69 -3.59
C SER A 218 -4.08 12.57 -4.18
N MET A 219 -4.87 13.16 -3.30
CA MET A 219 -5.82 14.22 -3.65
C MET A 219 -5.15 15.58 -3.73
N GLY A 220 -3.88 15.66 -3.29
CA GLY A 220 -3.10 16.91 -3.27
C GLY A 220 -2.87 17.50 -4.65
N SER A 221 -2.72 16.66 -5.66
CA SER A 221 -2.54 17.08 -7.04
C SER A 221 -3.77 17.75 -7.67
N ILE A 222 -4.95 17.44 -7.15
CA ILE A 222 -6.24 18.00 -7.59
C ILE A 222 -6.82 19.02 -6.61
N GLY A 223 -6.10 19.33 -5.52
CA GLY A 223 -6.43 20.42 -4.59
C GLY A 223 -7.64 20.18 -3.70
N ILE A 224 -8.10 18.93 -3.54
CA ILE A 224 -9.24 18.60 -2.68
C ILE A 224 -8.81 18.00 -1.35
N LYS A 225 -9.74 17.96 -0.38
CA LYS A 225 -9.57 17.25 0.89
C LYS A 225 -9.47 15.74 0.63
N PRO A 226 -8.84 14.97 1.55
CA PRO A 226 -8.78 13.53 1.40
C PRO A 226 -10.19 12.96 1.52
N ILE A 227 -10.46 11.91 0.76
CA ILE A 227 -11.74 11.18 0.77
C ILE A 227 -11.55 9.81 1.41
N PHE A 228 -12.59 9.28 2.04
CA PHE A 228 -12.62 7.88 2.41
C PHE A 228 -12.86 7.04 1.15
N HIS A 229 -11.81 6.41 0.66
CA HIS A 229 -11.93 5.53 -0.49
C HIS A 229 -12.37 4.14 -0.03
N HIS A 230 -13.30 3.51 -0.75
CA HIS A 230 -13.75 2.16 -0.46
C HIS A 230 -12.65 1.12 -0.74
N LEU A 231 -12.67 0.01 -0.02
CA LEU A 231 -11.90 -1.18 -0.37
C LEU A 231 -12.63 -1.94 -1.48
N TYR A 232 -11.86 -2.48 -2.43
CA TYR A 232 -12.44 -3.26 -3.53
C TYR A 232 -12.81 -4.67 -3.05
N ASP A 233 -13.97 -5.19 -3.43
CA ASP A 233 -14.37 -6.56 -3.13
C ASP A 233 -13.52 -7.58 -3.89
N PHE A 234 -13.03 -7.21 -5.09
CA PHE A 234 -12.05 -8.02 -5.82
C PHE A 234 -10.64 -7.85 -5.24
N GLY A 235 -9.91 -8.96 -5.08
CA GLY A 235 -8.56 -8.94 -4.55
C GLY A 235 -8.49 -9.05 -3.02
N ASN A 236 -7.42 -8.53 -2.41
CA ASN A 236 -7.14 -8.69 -0.99
C ASN A 236 -6.44 -7.50 -0.33
N ALA A 237 -6.55 -6.31 -0.90
CA ALA A 237 -5.99 -5.09 -0.33
C ALA A 237 -6.72 -4.72 0.98
N PRO A 238 -6.05 -4.70 2.14
CA PRO A 238 -6.70 -4.47 3.43
C PRO A 238 -6.76 -3.00 3.82
N VAL A 239 -5.96 -2.13 3.21
CA VAL A 239 -5.83 -0.72 3.60
C VAL A 239 -5.81 0.17 2.38
N PHE A 240 -6.56 1.27 2.43
CA PHE A 240 -6.52 2.36 1.47
C PHE A 240 -6.24 3.67 2.19
N ILE A 241 -5.22 4.41 1.77
CA ILE A 241 -4.83 5.69 2.36
C ILE A 241 -4.96 6.79 1.30
N THR A 242 -5.73 7.83 1.60
CA THR A 242 -5.75 9.04 0.77
C THR A 242 -5.24 10.24 1.56
N PHE A 243 -4.60 11.18 0.89
CA PHE A 243 -4.10 12.39 1.53
C PHE A 243 -4.33 13.62 0.65
N SER A 244 -4.51 14.77 1.36
CA SER A 244 -4.81 16.05 0.77
C SER A 244 -3.58 16.75 0.18
N ALA A 245 -3.80 17.93 -0.41
CA ALA A 245 -2.78 18.97 -0.44
C ALA A 245 -2.46 19.44 0.98
N MET A 246 -1.22 19.88 1.18
CA MET A 246 -0.84 20.51 2.45
C MET A 246 -1.66 21.79 2.66
N ARG A 247 -2.22 21.94 3.86
CA ARG A 247 -2.96 23.14 4.25
C ARG A 247 -2.29 23.85 5.42
N ARG A 248 -2.45 25.16 5.47
CA ARG A 248 -2.09 25.98 6.62
C ARG A 248 -3.20 25.89 7.67
N SER A 249 -2.83 25.74 8.92
CA SER A 249 -3.73 25.81 10.07
C SER A 249 -3.04 26.54 11.22
N GLN A 250 -3.82 26.91 12.23
CA GLN A 250 -3.34 27.51 13.44
C GLN A 250 -3.50 26.51 14.59
N GLU A 251 -2.46 26.35 15.38
CA GLU A 251 -2.49 25.61 16.62
C GLU A 251 -2.40 26.61 17.78
N ILE A 252 -3.30 26.46 18.75
CA ILE A 252 -3.35 27.30 19.93
C ILE A 252 -2.80 26.47 21.10
N ALA A 253 -1.64 26.87 21.62
CA ALA A 253 -1.05 26.24 22.78
C ALA A 253 -1.84 26.56 24.05
N ARG A 254 -1.59 25.81 25.13
CA ARG A 254 -2.29 25.99 26.42
C ARG A 254 -2.12 27.37 27.02
N ASP A 255 -1.04 28.08 26.72
CA ASP A 255 -0.74 29.45 27.15
C ASP A 255 -1.40 30.51 26.27
N GLY A 256 -2.18 30.11 25.24
CA GLY A 256 -2.81 31.01 24.28
C GLY A 256 -1.93 31.42 23.10
N THR A 257 -0.69 30.94 23.02
CA THR A 257 0.20 31.21 21.89
C THR A 257 -0.36 30.56 20.60
N VAL A 258 -0.45 31.35 19.53
CA VAL A 258 -0.92 30.90 18.22
C VAL A 258 0.28 30.61 17.31
N THR A 259 0.41 29.39 16.87
CA THR A 259 1.46 28.96 15.94
C THR A 259 0.84 28.57 14.59
N ASN A 260 1.39 29.11 13.51
CA ASN A 260 1.01 28.71 12.15
C ASN A 260 1.74 27.40 11.82
N ILE A 261 0.98 26.37 11.51
CA ILE A 261 1.50 25.05 11.14
C ILE A 261 1.03 24.67 9.75
N ARG A 262 1.73 23.71 9.14
CA ARG A 262 1.32 23.09 7.88
C ARG A 262 0.98 21.64 8.15
N ASN A 263 -0.20 21.25 7.74
CA ASN A 263 -0.72 19.90 7.95
C ASN A 263 -0.99 19.20 6.61
N LEU A 264 -0.79 17.89 6.64
CA LEU A 264 -1.23 16.93 5.64
C LEU A 264 -2.39 16.15 6.24
N ASP A 265 -3.60 16.37 5.75
CA ASP A 265 -4.75 15.60 6.19
C ASP A 265 -4.78 14.28 5.42
N LEU A 266 -5.09 13.20 6.12
CA LEU A 266 -5.21 11.87 5.54
C LEU A 266 -6.49 11.17 6.02
N THR A 267 -6.99 10.28 5.19
CA THR A 267 -8.05 9.34 5.55
C THR A 267 -7.56 7.93 5.27
N VAL A 268 -7.91 7.02 6.15
CA VAL A 268 -7.54 5.61 6.07
C VAL A 268 -8.80 4.78 6.17
N THR A 269 -9.00 3.93 5.16
CA THR A 269 -10.02 2.89 5.15
C THR A 269 -9.33 1.56 5.38
N THR A 270 -9.78 0.79 6.36
CA THR A 270 -9.17 -0.48 6.75
C THR A 270 -10.20 -1.60 6.77
N ASP A 271 -9.74 -2.84 6.56
CA ASP A 271 -10.56 -4.05 6.73
C ASP A 271 -10.47 -4.53 8.19
N GLU A 272 -11.56 -4.41 8.95
CA GLU A 272 -11.62 -4.80 10.36
C GLU A 272 -11.36 -6.29 10.59
N ARG A 273 -11.59 -7.11 9.58
CA ARG A 273 -11.43 -8.57 9.69
C ARG A 273 -9.97 -9.03 9.80
N ILE A 274 -8.99 -8.16 9.48
CA ILE A 274 -7.56 -8.51 9.55
C ILE A 274 -6.93 -8.20 10.90
N CYS A 275 -7.39 -7.14 11.58
CA CYS A 275 -7.02 -6.80 12.95
C CYS A 275 -8.02 -5.77 13.50
N ASP A 276 -8.14 -5.71 14.83
CA ASP A 276 -9.07 -4.85 15.52
C ASP A 276 -8.64 -3.37 15.56
N GLY A 277 -9.54 -2.51 16.04
CA GLY A 277 -9.29 -1.08 16.14
C GLY A 277 -8.15 -0.71 17.09
N PHE A 278 -7.92 -1.49 18.15
CA PHE A 278 -6.80 -1.26 19.07
C PHE A 278 -5.45 -1.51 18.39
N TYR A 279 -5.36 -2.57 17.59
CA TYR A 279 -4.16 -2.85 16.82
C TYR A 279 -3.89 -1.76 15.77
N TYR A 280 -4.93 -1.29 15.07
CA TYR A 280 -4.80 -0.17 14.14
C TYR A 280 -4.35 1.11 14.84
N ALA A 281 -4.93 1.44 16.01
CA ALA A 281 -4.49 2.60 16.79
C ALA A 281 -2.99 2.51 17.16
N SER A 282 -2.53 1.33 17.61
CA SER A 282 -1.10 1.09 17.88
C SER A 282 -0.24 1.27 16.62
N ALA A 283 -0.72 0.83 15.44
CA ALA A 283 -0.01 1.01 14.19
C ALA A 283 0.05 2.48 13.77
N PHE A 284 -1.02 3.25 13.95
CA PHE A 284 -1.01 4.68 13.65
C PHE A 284 -0.10 5.48 14.58
N HIS A 285 -0.03 5.14 15.87
CA HIS A 285 0.96 5.74 16.77
C HIS A 285 2.40 5.48 16.28
N GLU A 286 2.69 4.27 15.82
CA GLU A 286 4.00 3.94 15.26
C GLU A 286 4.26 4.70 13.96
N LEU A 287 3.25 4.87 13.09
CA LEU A 287 3.32 5.67 11.87
C LEU A 287 3.65 7.13 12.17
N HIS A 288 2.95 7.74 13.14
CA HIS A 288 3.21 9.12 13.59
C HIS A 288 4.63 9.31 14.07
N LYS A 289 5.15 8.40 14.90
CA LYS A 289 6.53 8.43 15.37
C LYS A 289 7.54 8.56 14.23
N TYR A 290 7.34 7.84 13.12
CA TYR A 290 8.24 7.92 11.96
C TYR A 290 8.01 9.16 11.11
N LEU A 291 6.80 9.70 11.08
CA LEU A 291 6.50 10.94 10.36
C LEU A 291 6.99 12.18 11.11
N GLU A 292 7.00 12.14 12.43
CA GLU A 292 7.57 13.19 13.29
C GLU A 292 9.10 13.11 13.38
N ASN A 293 9.68 11.92 13.17
CA ASN A 293 11.12 11.68 13.24
C ASN A 293 11.59 10.92 11.98
N PRO A 294 11.54 11.54 10.79
CA PRO A 294 11.81 10.86 9.53
C PRO A 294 13.26 10.38 9.38
N GLU A 295 14.20 10.89 10.17
CA GLU A 295 15.58 10.42 10.24
C GLU A 295 15.70 8.95 10.65
N LEU A 296 14.75 8.44 11.44
CA LEU A 296 14.67 7.02 11.83
C LEU A 296 14.48 6.08 10.62
N LEU A 297 14.08 6.63 9.47
CA LEU A 297 13.87 5.88 8.24
C LEU A 297 15.14 5.75 7.38
N GLU A 298 16.22 6.48 7.73
CA GLU A 298 17.49 6.41 6.98
C GLU A 298 18.21 5.07 7.13
N GLN A 299 18.02 4.42 8.28
CA GLN A 299 18.62 3.12 8.58
C GLN A 299 17.54 2.02 8.61
N PRO A 300 17.89 0.76 8.34
CA PRO A 300 16.99 -0.36 8.58
C PRO A 300 16.49 -0.39 10.03
N PRO A 301 15.34 -1.04 10.32
CA PRO A 301 14.88 -1.19 11.70
C PRO A 301 15.87 -2.03 12.52
N GLU A 302 16.09 -1.65 13.78
CA GLU A 302 16.94 -2.43 14.71
C GLU A 302 16.39 -3.84 14.91
N GLN A 303 15.06 -3.98 14.92
CA GLN A 303 14.38 -5.26 15.05
C GLN A 303 13.19 -5.32 14.09
N ILE A 304 13.03 -6.46 13.43
CA ILE A 304 11.86 -6.77 12.60
C ILE A 304 10.95 -7.70 13.42
N ILE A 305 9.69 -7.26 13.59
CA ILE A 305 8.67 -8.07 14.24
C ILE A 305 7.95 -8.89 13.18
N TYR A 306 7.85 -10.21 13.41
CA TYR A 306 7.10 -11.12 12.56
C TYR A 306 5.72 -11.37 13.14
N ASP A 307 4.75 -11.61 12.26
CA ASP A 307 3.38 -11.88 12.66
C ASP A 307 3.25 -13.24 13.35
N ILE A 308 2.19 -13.39 14.16
CA ILE A 308 1.84 -14.63 14.86
C ILE A 308 1.71 -15.81 13.89
N GLU A 309 1.96 -17.04 14.37
CA GLU A 309 1.85 -18.28 13.58
C GLU A 309 0.40 -18.74 13.35
#